data_472a38352ad705341aed4894c638b9f3
#
_entry.id   472a38352ad705341aed4894c638b9f3
#
_cell.length_a   1.000
_cell.length_b   1.000
_cell.length_c   1.000
_cell.angle_alpha   90.00
_cell.angle_beta   90.00
_cell.angle_gamma   90.00
#
_symmetry.space_group_name_H-M   'P 1'
#
loop_
_entity.id
_entity.type
_entity.pdbx_description
1 polymer ?
#
loop_
_entity_poly.entity_id
_entity_poly.type
_entity_poly.pdbx_seq_one_letter_code
_entity_poly.pdbx_strand_id
1 'polypeptide(L)'
;MGDIPKKIKRLLREQAALAQEEELRRALAPLAAAFDEWKEGKVSSDKINDMIHEFHQGPSRELYTRYNPKMYEPTVAYAIVTGILDRGKVPAELMEHLARLIKHYEEELKES
;
A
#
# COMPACT_ATOMS: atom_id res chain seq x y z
N MET A 1 15.46 15.59 18.76
CA MET A 1 14.96 14.72 17.80
C MET A 1 15.80 13.53 17.64
N GLY A 2 15.33 12.44 18.03
CA GLY A 2 16.07 11.22 17.93
C GLY A 2 16.10 10.70 16.51
N ASP A 3 17.27 10.27 16.07
CA ASP A 3 17.35 9.56 14.81
C ASP A 3 16.79 8.18 14.98
N ILE A 4 16.11 7.68 13.95
CA ILE A 4 15.60 6.34 13.95
C ILE A 4 16.79 5.37 13.80
N PRO A 5 16.89 4.31 14.64
CA PRO A 5 17.98 3.35 14.50
C PRO A 5 18.04 2.74 13.11
N LYS A 6 19.24 2.45 12.63
CA LYS A 6 19.46 1.88 11.30
C LYS A 6 18.64 0.60 11.08
N LYS A 7 18.56 -0.25 12.09
CA LYS A 7 17.79 -1.49 12.01
C LYS A 7 16.31 -1.21 11.76
N ILE A 8 15.76 -0.24 12.47
CA ILE A 8 14.35 0.15 12.30
C ILE A 8 14.12 0.74 10.91
N LYS A 9 15.04 1.58 10.42
CA LYS A 9 14.95 2.14 9.05
C LYS A 9 14.90 1.02 8.02
N ARG A 10 15.73 -0.02 8.19
CA ARG A 10 15.74 -1.16 7.28
C ARG A 10 14.42 -1.92 7.33
N LEU A 11 13.91 -2.17 8.55
CA LEU A 11 12.64 -2.88 8.71
C LEU A 11 11.47 -2.09 8.12
N LEU A 12 11.47 -0.76 8.30
CA LEU A 12 10.46 0.10 7.68
C LEU A 12 10.49 0.00 6.17
N ARG A 13 11.69 0.07 5.58
CA ARG A 13 11.85 0.00 4.13
C ARG A 13 11.35 -1.35 3.60
N GLU A 14 11.68 -2.44 4.30
CA GLU A 14 11.26 -3.77 3.89
C GLU A 14 9.75 -3.93 3.96
N GLN A 15 9.13 -3.45 5.04
CA GLN A 15 7.68 -3.54 5.19
C GLN A 15 6.95 -2.60 4.23
N ALA A 16 7.50 -1.42 3.99
CA ALA A 16 6.93 -0.50 3.01
C ALA A 16 6.91 -1.12 1.61
N ALA A 17 8.00 -1.82 1.24
CA ALA A 17 8.04 -2.51 -0.06
C ALA A 17 6.99 -3.60 -0.17
N LEU A 18 6.79 -4.37 0.91
CA LEU A 18 5.76 -5.42 0.94
C LEU A 18 4.36 -4.82 0.84
N ALA A 19 4.11 -3.74 1.56
CA ALA A 19 2.81 -3.07 1.54
C ALA A 19 2.53 -2.48 0.16
N GLN A 20 3.52 -1.84 -0.46
CA GLN A 20 3.38 -1.28 -1.79
C GLN A 20 3.08 -2.37 -2.83
N GLU A 21 3.78 -3.50 -2.74
CA GLU A 21 3.52 -4.63 -3.63
C GLU A 21 2.09 -5.13 -3.51
N GLU A 22 1.60 -5.26 -2.27
CA GLU A 22 0.24 -5.72 -2.04
C GLU A 22 -0.81 -4.73 -2.57
N GLU A 23 -0.62 -3.43 -2.32
CA GLU A 23 -1.55 -2.43 -2.81
C GLU A 23 -1.55 -2.33 -4.33
N LEU A 24 -0.38 -2.42 -4.96
CA LEU A 24 -0.28 -2.43 -6.43
C LEU A 24 -0.96 -3.67 -7.01
N ARG A 25 -0.77 -4.82 -6.39
CA ARG A 25 -1.42 -6.05 -6.83
C ARG A 25 -2.95 -5.91 -6.81
N ARG A 26 -3.48 -5.35 -5.72
CA ARG A 26 -4.92 -5.12 -5.60
C ARG A 26 -5.42 -4.11 -6.63
N ALA A 27 -4.64 -3.07 -6.89
CA ALA A 27 -5.02 -2.03 -7.85
C ALA A 27 -4.96 -2.54 -9.29
N LEU A 28 -4.03 -3.46 -9.59
CA LEU A 28 -3.87 -4.02 -10.94
C LEU A 28 -4.85 -5.15 -11.25
N ALA A 29 -5.42 -5.80 -10.22
CA ALA A 29 -6.32 -6.92 -10.43
C ALA A 29 -7.51 -6.62 -11.36
N PRO A 30 -8.22 -5.47 -11.22
CA PRO A 30 -9.30 -5.14 -12.15
C PRO A 30 -8.82 -4.96 -13.58
N LEU A 31 -7.61 -4.41 -13.77
CA LEU A 31 -7.02 -4.28 -15.11
C LEU A 31 -6.74 -5.64 -15.72
N ALA A 32 -6.18 -6.56 -14.93
CA ALA A 32 -5.90 -7.92 -15.40
C ALA A 32 -7.19 -8.62 -15.85
N ALA A 33 -8.27 -8.48 -15.04
CA ALA A 33 -9.56 -9.05 -15.39
C ALA A 33 -10.11 -8.45 -16.69
N ALA A 34 -9.95 -7.13 -16.86
CA ALA A 34 -10.41 -6.45 -18.07
C ALA A 34 -9.63 -6.90 -19.30
N PHE A 35 -8.34 -7.17 -19.17
CA PHE A 35 -7.54 -7.72 -20.28
C PHE A 35 -8.03 -9.09 -20.69
N ASP A 36 -8.43 -9.94 -19.75
CA ASP A 36 -8.99 -11.24 -20.08
C ASP A 36 -10.27 -11.11 -20.91
N GLU A 37 -11.15 -10.17 -20.50
CA GLU A 37 -12.38 -9.89 -21.24
C GLU A 37 -12.09 -9.30 -22.62
N TRP A 38 -11.07 -8.46 -22.72
CA TRP A 38 -10.65 -7.87 -23.98
C TRP A 38 -10.17 -8.95 -24.95
N LYS A 39 -9.43 -9.94 -24.49
CA LYS A 39 -8.98 -11.06 -25.33
C LYS A 39 -10.15 -11.85 -25.90
N GLU A 40 -11.24 -11.91 -25.15
CA GLU A 40 -12.46 -12.60 -25.58
C GLU A 40 -13.39 -11.72 -26.42
N GLY A 41 -13.01 -10.47 -26.66
CA GLY A 41 -13.82 -9.54 -27.44
C GLY A 41 -14.99 -8.92 -26.69
N LYS A 42 -15.06 -9.10 -25.36
CA LYS A 42 -16.15 -8.56 -24.54
C LYS A 42 -15.97 -7.10 -24.18
N VAL A 43 -14.72 -6.64 -24.21
CA VAL A 43 -14.37 -5.24 -23.88
C VAL A 43 -13.54 -4.71 -25.04
N SER A 44 -13.83 -3.47 -25.46
CA SER A 44 -13.13 -2.86 -26.60
C SER A 44 -11.71 -2.42 -26.22
N SER A 45 -10.87 -2.29 -27.24
CA SER A 45 -9.51 -1.76 -27.03
C SER A 45 -9.53 -0.33 -26.49
N ASP A 46 -10.51 0.46 -26.94
CA ASP A 46 -10.68 1.83 -26.47
C ASP A 46 -10.97 1.87 -24.96
N LYS A 47 -11.83 0.96 -24.50
CA LYS A 47 -12.15 0.85 -23.08
C LYS A 47 -10.91 0.45 -22.25
N ILE A 48 -10.11 -0.50 -22.73
CA ILE A 48 -8.87 -0.90 -22.07
C ILE A 48 -7.92 0.30 -21.97
N ASN A 49 -7.80 1.04 -23.08
CA ASN A 49 -6.94 2.22 -23.12
C ASN A 49 -7.35 3.25 -22.06
N ASP A 50 -8.66 3.49 -21.93
CA ASP A 50 -9.18 4.40 -20.90
C ASP A 50 -8.85 3.90 -19.49
N MET A 51 -9.00 2.61 -19.25
CA MET A 51 -8.71 2.02 -17.94
C MET A 51 -7.23 2.15 -17.57
N ILE A 52 -6.34 2.02 -18.55
CA ILE A 52 -4.90 2.22 -18.34
C ILE A 52 -4.61 3.65 -17.93
N HIS A 53 -5.23 4.62 -18.62
CA HIS A 53 -5.07 6.04 -18.27
C HIS A 53 -5.58 6.35 -16.87
N GLU A 54 -6.75 5.84 -16.52
CA GLU A 54 -7.34 6.04 -15.20
C GLU A 54 -6.45 5.44 -14.12
N PHE A 55 -5.90 4.25 -14.37
CA PHE A 55 -4.99 3.60 -13.42
C PHE A 55 -3.72 4.44 -13.23
N HIS A 56 -3.13 4.91 -14.33
CA HIS A 56 -1.90 5.68 -14.28
C HIS A 56 -2.08 7.02 -13.54
N GLN A 57 -3.19 7.71 -13.79
CA GLN A 57 -3.45 9.01 -13.21
C GLN A 57 -3.99 8.94 -11.78
N GLY A 58 -4.61 7.84 -11.40
CA GLY A 58 -5.20 7.65 -10.08
C GLY A 58 -4.39 6.72 -9.18
N PRO A 59 -4.73 5.43 -9.13
CA PRO A 59 -4.11 4.51 -8.17
C PRO A 59 -2.59 4.46 -8.25
N SER A 60 -2.02 4.43 -9.45
CA SER A 60 -0.57 4.37 -9.62
C SER A 60 0.12 5.59 -9.02
N ARG A 61 -0.41 6.77 -9.31
CA ARG A 61 0.14 8.03 -8.81
C ARG A 61 -0.01 8.17 -7.30
N GLU A 62 -1.19 7.81 -6.79
CA GLU A 62 -1.47 7.86 -5.35
C GLU A 62 -0.52 6.97 -4.57
N LEU A 63 -0.27 5.74 -5.06
CA LEU A 63 0.64 4.82 -4.40
C LEU A 63 2.09 5.31 -4.46
N TYR A 64 2.49 5.87 -5.60
CA TYR A 64 3.83 6.45 -5.72
C TYR A 64 4.06 7.54 -4.67
N THR A 65 3.06 8.40 -4.47
CA THR A 65 3.14 9.49 -3.50
C THR A 65 3.12 8.96 -2.06
N ARG A 66 2.25 8.00 -1.78
CA ARG A 66 2.08 7.43 -0.43
C ARG A 66 3.35 6.74 0.07
N TYR A 67 4.03 6.02 -0.81
CA TYR A 67 5.23 5.27 -0.44
C TYR A 67 6.52 6.07 -0.60
N ASN A 68 6.44 7.35 -0.22
CA ASN A 68 7.60 8.22 -0.13
C ASN A 68 8.37 7.86 1.15
N PRO A 69 9.72 7.70 1.10
CA PRO A 69 10.50 7.34 2.29
C PRO A 69 10.26 8.22 3.52
N LYS A 70 9.94 9.49 3.32
CA LYS A 70 9.63 10.40 4.42
C LYS A 70 8.35 10.04 5.17
N MET A 71 7.49 9.23 4.53
CA MET A 71 6.20 8.86 5.08
C MET A 71 6.12 7.38 5.48
N TYR A 72 7.24 6.67 5.51
CA TYR A 72 7.22 5.23 5.78
C TYR A 72 6.62 4.89 7.14
N GLU A 73 6.91 5.66 8.19
CA GLU A 73 6.36 5.35 9.50
C GLU A 73 4.84 5.38 9.54
N PRO A 74 4.17 6.47 9.15
CA PRO A 74 2.71 6.46 9.13
C PRO A 74 2.14 5.51 8.09
N THR A 75 2.77 5.39 6.93
CA THR A 75 2.27 4.53 5.86
C THR A 75 2.30 3.06 6.26
N VAL A 76 3.40 2.60 6.87
CA VAL A 76 3.52 1.21 7.32
C VAL A 76 2.55 0.94 8.48
N ALA A 77 2.42 1.89 9.43
CA ALA A 77 1.48 1.74 10.54
C ALA A 77 0.05 1.59 10.00
N TYR A 78 -0.34 2.43 9.05
CA TYR A 78 -1.67 2.36 8.44
C TYR A 78 -1.88 1.03 7.71
N ALA A 79 -0.86 0.54 7.00
CA ALA A 79 -0.92 -0.74 6.30
C ALA A 79 -1.11 -1.92 7.28
N ILE A 80 -0.51 -1.82 8.46
CA ILE A 80 -0.68 -2.83 9.51
C ILE A 80 -2.13 -2.82 10.01
N VAL A 81 -2.64 -1.65 10.32
CA VAL A 81 -4.00 -1.50 10.89
C VAL A 81 -5.08 -1.91 9.89
N THR A 82 -4.90 -1.61 8.61
CA THR A 82 -5.89 -1.91 7.59
C THR A 82 -5.78 -3.31 6.99
N GLY A 83 -4.78 -4.10 7.43
CA GLY A 83 -4.63 -5.47 6.96
C GLY A 83 -3.95 -5.61 5.61
N ILE A 84 -3.38 -4.54 5.06
CA ILE A 84 -2.55 -4.60 3.86
C ILE A 84 -1.33 -5.44 4.16
N LEU A 85 -0.74 -5.25 5.36
CA LEU A 85 0.31 -6.11 5.89
C LEU A 85 -0.30 -7.08 6.89
N ASP A 86 0.20 -8.30 6.90
CA ASP A 86 -0.19 -9.30 7.91
C ASP A 86 0.52 -8.94 9.22
N ARG A 87 -0.25 -8.48 10.19
CA ARG A 87 0.27 -8.05 11.49
C ARG A 87 1.17 -9.10 12.14
N GLY A 88 0.81 -10.38 12.00
CA GLY A 88 1.58 -11.47 12.58
C GLY A 88 2.94 -11.70 11.93
N LYS A 89 3.17 -11.11 10.76
CA LYS A 89 4.44 -11.23 10.04
C LYS A 89 5.34 -10.01 10.16
N VAL A 90 4.86 -8.96 10.81
CA VAL A 90 5.66 -7.74 11.01
C VAL A 90 6.60 -7.97 12.20
N PRO A 91 7.90 -7.66 12.05
CA PRO A 91 8.86 -7.84 13.16
C PRO A 91 8.42 -7.13 14.44
N ALA A 92 8.55 -7.80 15.57
CA ALA A 92 8.13 -7.27 16.87
C ALA A 92 8.76 -5.92 17.20
N GLU A 93 10.04 -5.75 16.88
CA GLU A 93 10.73 -4.48 17.13
C GLU A 93 10.08 -3.32 16.37
N LEU A 94 9.63 -3.58 15.16
CA LEU A 94 8.97 -2.56 14.37
C LEU A 94 7.57 -2.27 14.92
N MET A 95 6.84 -3.30 15.32
CA MET A 95 5.53 -3.11 15.95
C MET A 95 5.65 -2.22 17.18
N GLU A 96 6.67 -2.45 17.99
CA GLU A 96 6.93 -1.66 19.17
C GLU A 96 7.25 -0.20 18.82
N HIS A 97 8.11 -0.02 17.82
CA HIS A 97 8.47 1.32 17.35
C HIS A 97 7.26 2.10 16.84
N LEU A 98 6.33 1.42 16.17
CA LEU A 98 5.15 2.04 15.57
C LEU A 98 3.92 2.03 16.48
N ALA A 99 4.05 1.58 17.72
CA ALA A 99 2.90 1.35 18.61
C ALA A 99 1.96 2.55 18.73
N ARG A 100 2.50 3.78 18.86
CA ARG A 100 1.68 4.97 18.98
C ARG A 100 0.88 5.27 17.72
N LEU A 101 1.53 5.13 16.55
CA LEU A 101 0.85 5.36 15.27
C LEU A 101 -0.21 4.29 15.02
N ILE A 102 0.10 3.05 15.36
CA ILE A 102 -0.85 1.95 15.21
C ILE A 102 -2.09 2.23 16.06
N LYS A 103 -1.89 2.61 17.31
CA LYS A 103 -3.00 2.93 18.20
C LYS A 103 -3.83 4.10 17.67
N HIS A 104 -3.16 5.14 17.17
CA HIS A 104 -3.82 6.30 16.59
C HIS A 104 -4.73 5.91 15.43
N TYR A 105 -4.23 5.11 14.49
CA TYR A 105 -5.04 4.68 13.34
C TYR A 105 -6.14 3.72 13.73
N GLU A 106 -5.91 2.85 14.72
CA GLU A 106 -6.96 1.98 15.22
C GLU A 106 -8.12 2.79 15.79
N GLU A 107 -7.82 3.84 16.53
CA GLU A 107 -8.85 4.72 17.10
C GLU A 107 -9.58 5.50 16.02
N GLU A 108 -8.85 6.03 15.02
CA GLU A 108 -9.47 6.76 13.91
C GLU A 108 -10.46 5.88 13.14
N LEU A 109 -10.06 4.64 12.85
CA LEU A 109 -10.91 3.74 12.08
C LEU A 109 -12.15 3.29 12.85
N LYS A 110 -12.08 3.27 14.18
CA LYS A 110 -13.26 2.97 15.00
C LYS A 110 -14.28 4.10 14.97
N GLU A 111 -13.80 5.34 14.83
CA GLU A 111 -14.68 6.52 14.85
C GLU A 111 -15.35 6.79 13.50
N SER A 112 -14.85 6.18 12.42
CA SER A 112 -15.40 6.43 11.09
C SER A 112 -16.50 5.40 10.66
#